data_3c19eed6f8562e88626d131c4ccba922
#
_entry.id   3c19eed6f8562e88626d131c4ccba922
#
_cell.length_a   1.000
_cell.length_b   1.000
_cell.length_c   1.000
_cell.angle_alpha   90.00
_cell.angle_beta   90.00
_cell.angle_gamma   90.00
#
_symmetry.space_group_name_H-M   'P 1'
#
loop_
_entity.id
_entity.type
_entity.pdbx_description
1 polymer ?
#
loop_
_entity_poly.entity_id
_entity_poly.type
_entity_poly.pdbx_seq_one_letter_code
_entity_poly.pdbx_strand_id
1 'polypeptide(L)'
;MRIKFIITLMVCFLSVSFSSDDTHHFRLYISADVKGETEPCGWKKKPAGGLARKCTVVNNSIQEGFNTLILDAGNLFFKQDKIDPGVSLDVAKENANTIVSAFNYITCDGFSPGSKDFAAGVDYLKKLSTDSNFDFISCNIKDKDSLSEPH
;
A
#
# COMPACT_ATOMS: atom_id res chain seq x y z
N MET A 1 46.90 39.36 -27.21
CA MET A 1 45.78 38.73 -27.91
C MET A 1 45.61 37.25 -27.60
N ARG A 2 46.66 36.45 -27.52
CA ARG A 2 46.64 35.00 -27.24
C ARG A 2 46.09 34.63 -25.87
N ILE A 3 46.42 35.36 -24.81
CA ILE A 3 45.95 35.08 -23.43
C ILE A 3 44.45 35.30 -23.28
N LYS A 4 43.86 36.34 -23.89
CA LYS A 4 42.42 36.57 -23.84
C LYS A 4 41.62 35.48 -24.54
N PHE A 5 42.16 34.92 -25.61
CA PHE A 5 41.54 33.83 -26.34
C PHE A 5 41.53 32.51 -25.53
N ILE A 6 42.62 32.23 -24.81
CA ILE A 6 42.73 31.08 -23.92
C ILE A 6 41.77 31.16 -22.75
N ILE A 7 41.61 32.34 -22.15
CA ILE A 7 40.68 32.57 -21.04
C ILE A 7 39.23 32.41 -21.51
N THR A 8 38.87 32.92 -22.69
CA THR A 8 37.54 32.76 -23.26
C THR A 8 37.22 31.30 -23.59
N LEU A 9 38.17 30.56 -24.11
CA LEU A 9 38.03 29.13 -24.38
C LEU A 9 37.87 28.31 -23.07
N MET A 10 38.58 28.67 -22.02
CA MET A 10 38.49 28.02 -20.72
C MET A 10 37.16 28.29 -20.02
N VAL A 11 36.60 29.50 -20.16
CA VAL A 11 35.29 29.87 -19.62
C VAL A 11 34.16 29.14 -20.37
N CYS A 12 34.28 28.94 -21.69
CA CYS A 12 33.30 28.12 -22.46
C CYS A 12 33.30 26.64 -22.06
N PHE A 13 34.44 26.09 -21.62
CA PHE A 13 34.50 24.70 -21.15
C PHE A 13 33.90 24.50 -19.76
N LEU A 14 33.80 25.53 -18.94
CA LEU A 14 33.19 25.50 -17.59
C LEU A 14 31.68 25.57 -17.62
N SER A 15 31.05 25.86 -18.76
CA SER A 15 29.59 25.93 -18.91
C SER A 15 28.98 24.61 -19.48
N VAL A 16 29.71 23.50 -19.44
CA VAL A 16 29.06 22.19 -19.60
C VAL A 16 28.27 21.92 -18.34
N SER A 17 27.04 22.40 -18.33
CA SER A 17 26.05 22.03 -17.32
C SER A 17 25.91 20.50 -17.37
N PHE A 18 26.38 19.83 -16.33
CA PHE A 18 25.94 18.48 -16.05
C PHE A 18 24.43 18.56 -15.81
N SER A 19 23.64 18.30 -16.84
CA SER A 19 22.23 17.95 -16.66
C SER A 19 22.27 16.57 -16.02
N SER A 20 22.15 16.52 -14.70
CA SER A 20 21.80 15.26 -14.03
C SER A 20 20.40 14.93 -14.52
N ASP A 21 20.29 13.89 -15.33
CA ASP A 21 19.02 13.29 -15.67
C ASP A 21 18.51 12.62 -14.37
N ASP A 22 17.82 13.39 -13.54
CA ASP A 22 17.16 12.91 -12.33
C ASP A 22 15.97 12.05 -12.74
N THR A 23 16.25 10.86 -13.23
CA THR A 23 15.23 9.82 -13.43
C THR A 23 14.76 9.37 -12.07
N HIS A 24 13.67 9.95 -11.59
CA HIS A 24 12.98 9.49 -10.39
C HIS A 24 12.40 8.10 -10.65
N HIS A 25 13.08 7.07 -10.17
CA HIS A 25 12.54 5.72 -10.19
C HIS A 25 11.45 5.59 -9.13
N PHE A 26 10.26 5.23 -9.59
CA PHE A 26 9.07 5.04 -8.77
C PHE A 26 8.59 3.60 -8.87
N ARG A 27 8.25 2.98 -7.73
CA ARG A 27 7.67 1.63 -7.68
C ARG A 27 6.26 1.69 -7.12
N LEU A 28 5.31 1.15 -7.87
CA LEU A 28 3.92 1.02 -7.47
C LEU A 28 3.62 -0.44 -7.13
N TYR A 29 3.20 -0.68 -5.89
CA TYR A 29 2.72 -1.97 -5.41
C TYR A 29 1.21 -1.93 -5.25
N ILE A 30 0.50 -2.69 -6.07
CA ILE A 30 -0.96 -2.83 -5.98
C ILE A 30 -1.29 -4.26 -5.58
N SER A 31 -2.18 -4.41 -4.60
CA SER A 31 -2.79 -5.68 -4.24
C SER A 31 -4.30 -5.57 -4.20
N ALA A 32 -4.97 -6.71 -4.26
CA ALA A 32 -6.40 -6.87 -4.09
C ALA A 32 -6.69 -8.32 -3.72
N ASP A 33 -7.88 -8.57 -3.16
CA ASP A 33 -8.37 -9.94 -2.92
C ASP A 33 -7.45 -10.80 -2.02
N VAL A 34 -6.82 -10.19 -1.03
CA VAL A 34 -6.00 -10.91 -0.02
C VAL A 34 -6.88 -11.83 0.84
N LYS A 35 -8.14 -11.42 1.10
CA LYS A 35 -9.19 -12.25 1.70
C LYS A 35 -8.83 -12.86 3.06
N GLY A 36 -8.10 -12.12 3.89
CA GLY A 36 -7.70 -12.60 5.21
C GLY A 36 -6.59 -13.64 5.22
N GLU A 37 -5.99 -13.94 4.06
CA GLU A 37 -4.91 -14.91 3.97
C GLU A 37 -3.57 -14.27 4.40
N THR A 38 -3.02 -14.74 5.51
CA THR A 38 -1.75 -14.26 6.04
C THR A 38 -0.57 -15.12 5.57
N GLU A 39 -0.82 -16.40 5.32
CA GLU A 39 0.18 -17.38 4.96
C GLU A 39 0.28 -17.60 3.44
N PRO A 40 1.43 -18.06 2.95
CA PRO A 40 1.55 -18.48 1.56
C PRO A 40 0.61 -19.66 1.24
N CYS A 41 -0.16 -19.56 0.17
CA CYS A 41 -1.07 -20.61 -0.28
C CYS A 41 -0.62 -21.24 -1.60
N GLY A 42 -1.22 -22.37 -1.96
CA GLY A 42 -0.97 -23.08 -3.21
C GLY A 42 -0.16 -24.37 -3.06
N TRP A 43 0.51 -24.78 -4.13
CA TRP A 43 1.21 -26.06 -4.18
C TRP A 43 2.39 -26.10 -3.21
N LYS A 44 2.52 -27.21 -2.46
CA LYS A 44 3.60 -27.43 -1.46
C LYS A 44 5.01 -27.14 -1.99
N LYS A 45 5.26 -27.37 -3.29
CA LYS A 45 6.58 -27.13 -3.92
C LYS A 45 6.83 -25.68 -4.34
N LYS A 46 5.78 -24.89 -4.57
CA LYS A 46 5.88 -23.47 -4.97
C LYS A 46 4.71 -22.68 -4.35
N PRO A 47 4.72 -22.48 -3.04
CA PRO A 47 3.69 -21.66 -2.41
C PRO A 47 3.81 -20.19 -2.89
N ALA A 48 2.69 -19.60 -3.25
CA ALA A 48 2.61 -18.21 -3.70
C ALA A 48 1.98 -17.32 -2.62
N GLY A 49 2.22 -16.00 -2.72
CA GLY A 49 1.66 -15.02 -1.79
C GLY A 49 2.29 -15.08 -0.41
N GLY A 50 1.50 -14.71 0.59
CA GLY A 50 1.90 -14.60 1.98
C GLY A 50 2.36 -13.20 2.36
N LEU A 51 1.86 -12.77 3.51
CA LEU A 51 2.04 -11.41 4.02
C LEU A 51 3.52 -11.09 4.29
N ALA A 52 4.26 -12.03 4.89
CA ALA A 52 5.67 -11.86 5.17
C ALA A 52 6.51 -11.65 3.90
N ARG A 53 6.18 -12.34 2.80
CA ARG A 53 6.88 -12.13 1.51
C ARG A 53 6.57 -10.77 0.91
N LYS A 54 5.30 -10.32 0.98
CA LYS A 54 4.92 -8.97 0.57
C LYS A 54 5.76 -7.94 1.32
N CYS A 55 5.83 -8.04 2.65
CA CYS A 55 6.65 -7.15 3.48
C CYS A 55 8.12 -7.17 3.06
N THR A 56 8.70 -8.34 2.81
CA THR A 56 10.11 -8.44 2.36
C THR A 56 10.33 -7.74 1.03
N VAL A 57 9.47 -7.96 0.04
CA VAL A 57 9.61 -7.36 -1.30
C VAL A 57 9.51 -5.84 -1.23
N VAL A 58 8.55 -5.31 -0.49
CA VAL A 58 8.36 -3.86 -0.33
C VAL A 58 9.54 -3.24 0.41
N ASN A 59 9.96 -3.82 1.53
CA ASN A 59 11.07 -3.29 2.32
C ASN A 59 12.39 -3.29 1.54
N ASN A 60 12.67 -4.32 0.76
CA ASN A 60 13.86 -4.33 -0.10
C ASN A 60 13.86 -3.14 -1.07
N SER A 61 12.70 -2.81 -1.66
CA SER A 61 12.59 -1.66 -2.55
C SER A 61 12.82 -0.33 -1.85
N ILE A 62 12.30 -0.18 -0.63
CA ILE A 62 12.53 1.01 0.19
C ILE A 62 14.02 1.14 0.54
N GLN A 63 14.68 0.02 0.92
CA GLN A 63 16.11 -0.01 1.21
C GLN A 63 16.98 0.27 -0.02
N GLU A 64 16.53 -0.12 -1.21
CA GLU A 64 17.17 0.22 -2.48
C GLU A 64 17.00 1.69 -2.88
N GLY A 65 16.26 2.48 -2.10
CA GLY A 65 16.05 3.91 -2.32
C GLY A 65 14.98 4.26 -3.34
N PHE A 66 14.09 3.31 -3.69
CA PHE A 66 12.97 3.60 -4.58
C PHE A 66 11.87 4.38 -3.85
N ASN A 67 11.34 5.40 -4.50
CA ASN A 67 10.07 5.98 -4.11
C ASN A 67 8.97 4.93 -4.32
N THR A 68 8.30 4.51 -3.26
CA THR A 68 7.28 3.47 -3.31
C THR A 68 5.90 4.04 -3.03
N LEU A 69 4.88 3.55 -3.74
CA LEU A 69 3.47 3.74 -3.43
C LEU A 69 2.82 2.37 -3.29
N ILE A 70 2.16 2.14 -2.16
CA ILE A 70 1.61 0.85 -1.79
C ILE A 70 0.11 1.01 -1.57
N LEU A 71 -0.67 0.37 -2.44
CA LEU A 71 -2.13 0.46 -2.44
C LEU A 71 -2.77 -0.92 -2.38
N ASP A 72 -3.96 -0.98 -1.77
CA ASP A 72 -4.80 -2.17 -1.83
C ASP A 72 -6.22 -1.82 -2.30
N ALA A 73 -6.71 -2.57 -3.28
CA ALA A 73 -7.98 -2.33 -3.96
C ALA A 73 -9.16 -3.11 -3.35
N GLY A 74 -8.99 -3.68 -2.16
CA GLY A 74 -10.10 -4.24 -1.37
C GLY A 74 -10.21 -5.74 -1.33
N ASN A 75 -11.22 -6.19 -0.59
CA ASN A 75 -11.37 -7.57 -0.11
C ASN A 75 -10.10 -8.04 0.62
N LEU A 76 -9.59 -7.19 1.47
CA LEU A 76 -8.32 -7.37 2.16
C LEU A 76 -8.48 -8.28 3.37
N PHE A 77 -9.50 -8.05 4.20
CA PHE A 77 -9.59 -8.61 5.54
C PHE A 77 -10.33 -9.95 5.63
N PHE A 78 -11.33 -10.18 4.76
CA PHE A 78 -12.22 -11.35 4.92
C PHE A 78 -12.41 -12.12 3.63
N LYS A 79 -12.57 -13.45 3.79
CA LYS A 79 -12.75 -14.40 2.68
C LYS A 79 -14.17 -14.42 2.11
N GLN A 80 -15.15 -14.13 2.96
CA GLN A 80 -16.57 -14.21 2.65
C GLN A 80 -17.26 -12.89 2.95
N ASP A 81 -18.42 -12.63 2.34
CA ASP A 81 -19.20 -11.42 2.57
C ASP A 81 -19.93 -11.43 3.94
N LYS A 82 -20.07 -12.63 4.53
CA LYS A 82 -20.66 -12.85 5.87
C LYS A 82 -19.90 -13.93 6.59
N ILE A 83 -19.69 -13.75 7.87
CA ILE A 83 -19.04 -14.70 8.77
C ILE A 83 -19.99 -14.97 9.92
N ASP A 84 -20.24 -16.25 10.19
CA ASP A 84 -21.07 -16.65 11.31
C ASP A 84 -20.40 -16.29 12.65
N PRO A 85 -21.17 -15.82 13.64
CA PRO A 85 -20.65 -15.53 14.98
C PRO A 85 -19.97 -16.75 15.62
N GLY A 86 -18.96 -16.51 16.45
CA GLY A 86 -18.24 -17.55 17.17
C GLY A 86 -16.78 -17.65 16.76
N VAL A 87 -16.16 -18.79 16.98
CA VAL A 87 -14.71 -19.00 16.78
C VAL A 87 -14.23 -18.61 15.38
N SER A 88 -15.02 -18.85 14.35
CA SER A 88 -14.66 -18.47 12.96
C SER A 88 -14.55 -16.96 12.80
N LEU A 89 -15.44 -16.20 13.44
CA LEU A 89 -15.41 -14.73 13.41
C LEU A 89 -14.21 -14.20 14.21
N ASP A 90 -13.91 -14.78 15.36
CA ASP A 90 -12.79 -14.36 16.20
C ASP A 90 -11.45 -14.59 15.50
N VAL A 91 -11.28 -15.75 14.86
CA VAL A 91 -10.08 -16.05 14.06
C VAL A 91 -9.97 -15.08 12.86
N ALA A 92 -11.08 -14.80 12.17
CA ALA A 92 -11.07 -13.88 11.04
C ALA A 92 -10.70 -12.45 11.47
N LYS A 93 -11.16 -12.01 12.63
CA LYS A 93 -10.79 -10.71 13.21
C LYS A 93 -9.31 -10.65 13.58
N GLU A 94 -8.76 -11.73 14.15
CA GLU A 94 -7.34 -11.80 14.48
C GLU A 94 -6.46 -11.75 13.23
N ASN A 95 -6.84 -12.46 12.16
CA ASN A 95 -6.17 -12.35 10.87
C ASN A 95 -6.24 -10.91 10.31
N ALA A 96 -7.39 -10.26 10.42
CA ALA A 96 -7.54 -8.88 10.00
C ALA A 96 -6.62 -7.92 10.79
N ASN A 97 -6.51 -8.08 12.10
CA ASN A 97 -5.58 -7.32 12.95
C ASN A 97 -4.12 -7.56 12.53
N THR A 98 -3.76 -8.81 12.22
CA THR A 98 -2.43 -9.18 11.72
C THR A 98 -2.13 -8.49 10.39
N ILE A 99 -3.11 -8.43 9.48
CA ILE A 99 -2.98 -7.74 8.20
C ILE A 99 -2.78 -6.24 8.40
N VAL A 100 -3.57 -5.60 9.27
CA VAL A 100 -3.37 -4.17 9.61
C VAL A 100 -1.95 -3.93 10.11
N SER A 101 -1.47 -4.77 11.05
CA SER A 101 -0.12 -4.64 11.59
C SER A 101 0.96 -4.74 10.51
N ALA A 102 0.80 -5.67 9.57
CA ALA A 102 1.75 -5.84 8.48
C ALA A 102 1.69 -4.70 7.45
N PHE A 103 0.52 -4.17 7.15
CA PHE A 103 0.34 -3.03 6.26
C PHE A 103 0.87 -1.73 6.89
N ASN A 104 0.71 -1.56 8.21
CA ASN A 104 1.36 -0.49 8.97
C ASN A 104 2.89 -0.61 8.89
N TYR A 105 3.43 -1.83 9.02
CA TYR A 105 4.87 -2.08 8.94
C TYR A 105 5.49 -1.74 7.58
N ILE A 106 4.79 -1.99 6.48
CA ILE A 106 5.25 -1.63 5.12
C ILE A 106 4.89 -0.21 4.71
N THR A 107 4.33 0.59 5.62
CA THR A 107 3.88 1.96 5.33
C THR A 107 2.93 2.03 4.12
N CYS A 108 1.86 1.21 4.16
CA CYS A 108 0.82 1.27 3.13
C CYS A 108 0.29 2.70 3.01
N ASP A 109 0.05 3.18 1.79
CA ASP A 109 -0.41 4.55 1.55
C ASP A 109 -1.94 4.65 1.49
N GLY A 110 -2.61 3.59 1.02
CA GLY A 110 -4.06 3.63 0.95
C GLY A 110 -4.72 2.29 0.67
N PHE A 111 -5.93 2.15 1.16
CA PHE A 111 -6.77 0.98 1.03
C PHE A 111 -8.19 1.39 0.63
N SER A 112 -8.74 0.73 -0.38
CA SER A 112 -10.14 0.93 -0.81
C SER A 112 -10.99 -0.27 -0.41
N PRO A 113 -11.91 -0.15 0.58
CA PRO A 113 -12.69 -1.29 1.05
C PRO A 113 -13.54 -1.94 -0.05
N GLY A 114 -13.49 -3.26 -0.16
CA GLY A 114 -14.37 -4.07 -0.99
C GLY A 114 -15.56 -4.61 -0.20
N SER A 115 -16.49 -5.32 -0.87
CA SER A 115 -17.71 -5.84 -0.23
C SER A 115 -17.42 -6.77 0.94
N LYS A 116 -16.39 -7.60 0.83
CA LYS A 116 -16.02 -8.57 1.87
C LYS A 116 -15.44 -7.93 3.13
N ASP A 117 -14.89 -6.73 3.03
CA ASP A 117 -14.30 -6.05 4.18
C ASP A 117 -15.35 -5.60 5.21
N PHE A 118 -16.63 -5.66 4.84
CA PHE A 118 -17.77 -5.44 5.72
C PHE A 118 -18.28 -6.71 6.44
N ALA A 119 -17.68 -7.87 6.21
CA ALA A 119 -18.18 -9.16 6.70
C ALA A 119 -18.30 -9.25 8.24
N ALA A 120 -17.44 -8.55 8.97
CA ALA A 120 -17.49 -8.45 10.45
C ALA A 120 -18.31 -7.25 10.96
N GLY A 121 -18.99 -6.53 10.06
CA GLY A 121 -19.79 -5.34 10.36
C GLY A 121 -19.01 -4.02 10.19
N VAL A 122 -19.77 -2.94 9.99
CA VAL A 122 -19.23 -1.59 9.76
C VAL A 122 -18.41 -1.10 10.95
N ASP A 123 -18.88 -1.34 12.17
CA ASP A 123 -18.18 -0.90 13.39
C ASP A 123 -16.80 -1.53 13.52
N TYR A 124 -16.67 -2.80 13.11
CA TYR A 124 -15.37 -3.46 13.11
C TYR A 124 -14.45 -2.90 12.01
N LEU A 125 -14.97 -2.60 10.84
CA LEU A 125 -14.19 -1.95 9.78
C LEU A 125 -13.73 -0.54 10.22
N LYS A 126 -14.58 0.24 10.89
CA LYS A 126 -14.19 1.52 11.51
C LYS A 126 -13.08 1.34 12.55
N LYS A 127 -13.16 0.29 13.38
CA LYS A 127 -12.07 -0.06 14.31
C LYS A 127 -10.77 -0.32 13.58
N LEU A 128 -10.78 -1.16 12.52
CA LEU A 128 -9.58 -1.43 11.72
C LEU A 128 -9.00 -0.16 11.09
N SER A 129 -9.85 0.76 10.63
CA SER A 129 -9.42 2.07 10.13
C SER A 129 -8.73 2.91 11.21
N THR A 130 -9.21 2.86 12.45
CA THR A 130 -8.59 3.57 13.58
C THR A 130 -7.23 2.96 13.96
N ASP A 131 -7.09 1.64 13.84
CA ASP A 131 -5.86 0.91 14.15
C ASP A 131 -4.81 0.98 13.01
N SER A 132 -5.21 1.49 11.83
CA SER A 132 -4.39 1.61 10.65
C SER A 132 -3.64 2.95 10.61
N ASN A 133 -2.39 2.92 10.12
CA ASN A 133 -1.58 4.11 9.82
C ASN A 133 -1.73 4.54 8.35
N PHE A 134 -2.68 3.97 7.61
CA PHE A 134 -2.97 4.24 6.21
C PHE A 134 -4.44 4.60 6.02
N ASP A 135 -4.71 5.37 4.96
CA ASP A 135 -6.04 5.89 4.71
C ASP A 135 -6.98 4.85 4.10
N PHE A 136 -8.21 4.79 4.61
CA PHE A 136 -9.31 4.07 3.97
C PHE A 136 -10.01 5.03 3.00
N ILE A 137 -9.86 4.76 1.70
CA ILE A 137 -10.25 5.67 0.63
C ILE A 137 -11.43 5.08 -0.15
N SER A 138 -12.52 5.84 -0.29
CA SER A 138 -13.62 5.46 -1.16
C SER A 138 -14.34 6.70 -1.69
N CYS A 139 -14.65 6.69 -2.99
CA CYS A 139 -15.44 7.75 -3.61
C CYS A 139 -16.95 7.41 -3.68
N ASN A 140 -17.33 6.15 -3.47
CA ASN A 140 -18.69 5.65 -3.67
C ASN A 140 -19.34 5.01 -2.43
N ILE A 141 -18.58 4.79 -1.36
CA ILE A 141 -19.11 4.33 -0.08
C ILE A 141 -19.42 5.55 0.79
N LYS A 142 -20.67 5.68 1.21
CA LYS A 142 -21.13 6.76 2.09
C LYS A 142 -21.77 6.16 3.32
N ASP A 143 -21.55 6.78 4.47
CA ASP A 143 -22.31 6.46 5.66
C ASP A 143 -23.78 6.90 5.44
N LYS A 144 -24.72 6.08 5.83
CA LYS A 144 -26.15 6.36 5.66
C LYS A 144 -26.56 7.66 6.37
N ASP A 145 -25.91 7.96 7.48
CA ASP A 145 -26.18 9.16 8.28
C ASP A 145 -25.63 10.44 7.61
N SER A 146 -24.61 10.32 6.76
CA SER A 146 -24.06 11.47 5.99
C SER A 146 -24.95 11.91 4.83
N LEU A 147 -25.95 11.11 4.46
CA LEU A 147 -26.91 11.44 3.40
C LEU A 147 -28.11 12.26 3.90
N SER A 148 -28.23 12.51 5.21
CA SER A 148 -29.32 13.22 5.82
C SER A 148 -29.06 14.71 6.03
N GLU A 149 -27.91 15.24 5.74
CA GLU A 149 -27.65 16.68 5.76
C GLU A 149 -27.96 17.29 4.40
N PRO A 150 -28.98 18.19 4.32
CA PRO A 150 -29.22 18.95 3.09
C PRO A 150 -28.13 20.00 2.93
N HIS A 151 -27.55 20.00 1.73
CA HIS A 151 -26.64 21.07 1.29
C HIS A 151 -27.37 22.39 1.07
#